data_e0f3aed08728df28903e3bce8fdc2358
#
_entry.id   e0f3aed08728df28903e3bce8fdc2358
#
_cell.length_a   1.000
_cell.length_b   1.000
_cell.length_c   1.000
_cell.angle_alpha   90.00
_cell.angle_beta   90.00
_cell.angle_gamma   90.00
#
_symmetry.space_group_name_H-M   'P 1'
#
loop_
_entity.id
_entity.type
_entity.pdbx_description
1 polymer ?
#
loop_
_entity_poly.entity_id
_entity_poly.type
_entity_poly.pdbx_seq_one_letter_code
_entity_poly.pdbx_strand_id
1 'polypeptide(L)'
;MFDIRQYTDNDTDSTAWNDFVALSKQGTFLFDRHYMDYHRDRFSDYSLLFYKKGKLYALLPANFDGDTLWSHQGLTYGGLITNTHATTAEVCTLFEELNAYLHDHGIRHVVYKAMPWIYQQLPAEEDLYAIFNRCQARLMVRNVSSTIEQAKALKWRRIRQFGADKAYKEGISVACDDNAYADFWQVLTENLQHTYHTRPVHTLAEISLLHGAFPDNIRLYVARLNDKVIGGTVLFITPQVVHAQYISATPEGKHLHAIDAIFRKVLTEDYRDCRYFDFGISNEDRGRYLNEGLIYQKEGFGGRAVCYDWYDWNVEG
;
A
#
# COMPACT_ATOMS: atom_id res chain seq x y z
N MET A 1 -26.66 -9.99 14.37
CA MET A 1 -25.69 -9.78 15.46
C MET A 1 -24.39 -10.46 15.06
N PHE A 2 -23.29 -9.72 15.13
CA PHE A 2 -21.94 -10.23 14.96
C PHE A 2 -21.35 -10.60 16.33
N ASP A 3 -20.52 -11.64 16.37
CA ASP A 3 -19.64 -11.93 17.48
C ASP A 3 -18.28 -11.31 17.15
N ILE A 4 -17.92 -10.23 17.86
CA ILE A 4 -16.69 -9.45 17.62
C ILE A 4 -15.63 -9.93 18.59
N ARG A 5 -14.49 -10.35 18.05
CA ARG A 5 -13.34 -10.85 18.84
C ARG A 5 -12.08 -10.11 18.47
N GLN A 6 -11.27 -9.77 19.46
CA GLN A 6 -9.93 -9.30 19.22
C GLN A 6 -9.04 -10.46 18.76
N TYR A 7 -8.19 -10.20 17.77
CA TYR A 7 -7.18 -11.15 17.33
C TYR A 7 -6.24 -11.49 18.48
N THR A 8 -5.91 -12.76 18.57
CA THR A 8 -4.93 -13.27 19.55
C THR A 8 -3.75 -13.86 18.78
N ASP A 9 -2.53 -13.49 19.16
CA ASP A 9 -1.31 -14.01 18.54
C ASP A 9 -1.10 -15.51 18.90
N ASN A 10 -1.81 -16.34 18.16
CA ASN A 10 -1.72 -17.81 18.25
C ASN A 10 -1.91 -18.42 16.84
N ASP A 11 -1.45 -19.65 16.66
CA ASP A 11 -1.47 -20.35 15.37
C ASP A 11 -2.87 -20.51 14.79
N THR A 12 -3.90 -20.68 15.62
CA THR A 12 -5.29 -20.86 15.17
C THR A 12 -5.85 -19.58 14.57
N ASP A 13 -5.72 -18.46 15.27
CA ASP A 13 -6.21 -17.17 14.80
C ASP A 13 -5.40 -16.66 13.61
N SER A 14 -4.07 -16.84 13.62
CA SER A 14 -3.18 -16.46 12.52
C SER A 14 -3.51 -17.24 11.24
N THR A 15 -3.72 -18.55 11.33
CA THR A 15 -4.13 -19.37 10.18
C THR A 15 -5.50 -18.94 9.66
N ALA A 16 -6.50 -18.81 10.56
CA ALA A 16 -7.85 -18.39 10.16
C ALA A 16 -7.86 -16.99 9.53
N TRP A 17 -7.02 -16.07 10.03
CA TRP A 17 -6.84 -14.73 9.48
C TRP A 17 -6.28 -14.79 8.05
N ASN A 18 -5.14 -15.48 7.85
CA ASN A 18 -4.46 -15.53 6.56
C ASN A 18 -5.30 -16.26 5.50
N ASP A 19 -5.97 -17.35 5.86
CA ASP A 19 -6.90 -18.08 4.99
C ASP A 19 -8.06 -17.17 4.55
N PHE A 20 -8.59 -16.37 5.47
CA PHE A 20 -9.67 -15.44 5.16
C PHE A 20 -9.19 -14.32 4.23
N VAL A 21 -8.02 -13.73 4.49
CA VAL A 21 -7.40 -12.70 3.63
C VAL A 21 -7.26 -13.22 2.20
N ALA A 22 -6.75 -14.43 2.02
CA ALA A 22 -6.52 -15.03 0.71
C ALA A 22 -7.82 -15.17 -0.13
N LEU A 23 -8.98 -15.36 0.52
CA LEU A 23 -10.28 -15.59 -0.12
C LEU A 23 -11.18 -14.35 -0.14
N SER A 24 -10.75 -13.23 0.43
CA SER A 24 -11.55 -12.02 0.61
C SER A 24 -11.60 -11.14 -0.64
N LYS A 25 -12.55 -10.18 -0.65
CA LYS A 25 -12.67 -9.20 -1.75
C LYS A 25 -11.50 -8.22 -1.80
N GLN A 26 -10.86 -7.95 -0.65
CA GLN A 26 -9.81 -6.95 -0.49
C GLN A 26 -8.46 -7.56 -0.13
N GLY A 27 -8.31 -8.88 -0.19
CA GLY A 27 -7.10 -9.57 0.26
C GLY A 27 -5.85 -9.17 -0.53
N THR A 28 -4.83 -8.71 0.21
CA THR A 28 -3.47 -8.51 -0.28
C THR A 28 -2.48 -9.02 0.75
N PHE A 29 -1.24 -9.28 0.35
CA PHE A 29 -0.20 -9.77 1.27
C PHE A 29 0.12 -8.79 2.41
N LEU A 30 -0.23 -7.49 2.27
CA LEU A 30 -0.08 -6.51 3.34
C LEU A 30 -0.95 -6.82 4.57
N PHE A 31 -2.02 -7.58 4.39
CA PHE A 31 -2.91 -8.03 5.47
C PHE A 31 -2.59 -9.42 6.01
N ASP A 32 -1.63 -10.13 5.42
CA ASP A 32 -1.11 -11.37 5.97
C ASP A 32 -0.40 -11.11 7.30
N ARG A 33 -0.59 -11.97 8.30
CA ARG A 33 0.01 -11.79 9.63
C ARG A 33 1.53 -11.79 9.59
N HIS A 34 2.16 -12.56 8.69
CA HIS A 34 3.61 -12.51 8.51
C HIS A 34 4.11 -11.14 8.02
N TYR A 35 3.26 -10.40 7.28
CA TYR A 35 3.57 -9.02 6.93
C TYR A 35 3.22 -8.06 8.07
N MET A 36 2.02 -8.17 8.67
CA MET A 36 1.58 -7.23 9.70
C MET A 36 2.45 -7.30 10.96
N ASP A 37 2.93 -8.50 11.32
CA ASP A 37 3.65 -8.71 12.58
C ASP A 37 5.12 -8.30 12.56
N TYR A 38 5.71 -7.94 11.39
CA TYR A 38 7.12 -7.52 11.33
C TYR A 38 7.42 -6.27 12.16
N HIS A 39 6.42 -5.44 12.44
CA HIS A 39 6.55 -4.19 13.18
C HIS A 39 5.65 -4.11 14.42
N ARG A 40 5.26 -5.25 14.98
CA ARG A 40 4.40 -5.34 16.18
C ARG A 40 5.02 -4.69 17.43
N ASP A 41 6.32 -4.47 17.44
CA ASP A 41 7.03 -3.69 18.47
C ASP A 41 6.70 -2.19 18.43
N ARG A 42 6.20 -1.69 17.31
CA ARG A 42 5.86 -0.27 17.10
C ARG A 42 4.36 0.03 17.23
N PHE A 43 3.51 -0.98 17.04
CA PHE A 43 2.06 -0.82 17.01
C PHE A 43 1.40 -1.88 17.90
N SER A 44 0.62 -1.43 18.89
CA SER A 44 -0.17 -2.31 19.75
C SER A 44 -1.34 -2.87 18.95
N ASP A 45 -1.27 -4.14 18.55
CA ASP A 45 -2.30 -4.80 17.75
C ASP A 45 -3.66 -4.77 18.45
N TYR A 46 -4.67 -4.34 17.73
CA TYR A 46 -6.06 -4.37 18.13
C TYR A 46 -6.95 -4.85 16.97
N SER A 47 -6.42 -5.74 16.16
CA SER A 47 -7.13 -6.31 15.01
C SER A 47 -8.37 -7.08 15.46
N LEU A 48 -9.46 -6.98 14.69
CA LEU A 48 -10.75 -7.58 15.04
C LEU A 48 -11.18 -8.62 14.01
N LEU A 49 -11.79 -9.69 14.53
CA LEU A 49 -12.46 -10.74 13.75
C LEU A 49 -13.97 -10.65 14.00
N PHE A 50 -14.73 -10.63 12.91
CA PHE A 50 -16.19 -10.55 12.95
C PHE A 50 -16.80 -11.88 12.53
N TYR A 51 -17.47 -12.56 13.46
CA TYR A 51 -18.13 -13.83 13.17
C TYR A 51 -19.64 -13.60 13.01
N LYS A 52 -20.24 -14.23 12.01
CA LYS A 52 -21.68 -14.25 11.80
C LYS A 52 -22.16 -15.70 11.74
N LYS A 53 -23.08 -16.08 12.65
CA LYS A 53 -23.58 -17.46 12.78
C LYS A 53 -22.41 -18.48 12.87
N GLY A 54 -21.38 -18.15 13.65
CA GLY A 54 -20.20 -19.00 13.88
C GLY A 54 -19.21 -19.09 12.72
N LYS A 55 -19.40 -18.33 11.62
CA LYS A 55 -18.46 -18.28 10.49
C LYS A 55 -17.79 -16.91 10.43
N LEU A 56 -16.50 -16.88 10.13
CA LEU A 56 -15.75 -15.64 9.92
C LEU A 56 -16.34 -14.90 8.71
N TYR A 57 -16.69 -13.65 8.92
CA TYR A 57 -17.40 -12.81 7.95
C TYR A 57 -16.55 -11.65 7.46
N ALA A 58 -15.79 -11.03 8.38
CA ALA A 58 -14.92 -9.90 8.08
C ALA A 58 -13.75 -9.84 9.06
N LEU A 59 -12.72 -9.12 8.67
CA LEU A 59 -11.56 -8.75 9.49
C LEU A 59 -11.38 -7.22 9.45
N LEU A 60 -10.86 -6.66 10.55
CA LEU A 60 -10.40 -5.28 10.58
C LEU A 60 -8.95 -5.28 11.10
N PRO A 61 -7.94 -5.15 10.21
CA PRO A 61 -6.58 -4.86 10.63
C PRO A 61 -6.57 -3.56 11.42
N ALA A 62 -6.11 -3.59 12.66
CA ALA A 62 -6.14 -2.41 13.50
C ALA A 62 -5.01 -2.40 14.53
N ASN A 63 -4.63 -1.21 14.96
CA ASN A 63 -3.81 -0.98 16.15
C ASN A 63 -4.44 0.10 17.02
N PHE A 64 -4.08 0.10 18.28
CA PHE A 64 -4.58 1.02 19.29
C PHE A 64 -3.49 2.00 19.71
N ASP A 65 -3.85 3.28 19.83
CA ASP A 65 -2.95 4.33 20.30
C ASP A 65 -3.74 5.36 21.11
N GLY A 66 -3.47 5.42 22.41
CA GLY A 66 -4.19 6.29 23.35
C GLY A 66 -5.65 5.84 23.56
N ASP A 67 -6.62 6.53 22.98
CA ASP A 67 -8.04 6.23 22.96
C ASP A 67 -8.57 6.01 21.53
N THR A 68 -7.67 5.90 20.57
CA THR A 68 -7.95 5.86 19.14
C THR A 68 -7.63 4.50 18.55
N LEU A 69 -8.61 3.92 17.84
CA LEU A 69 -8.41 2.78 16.96
C LEU A 69 -7.99 3.25 15.57
N TRP A 70 -6.89 2.72 15.08
CA TRP A 70 -6.41 2.95 13.71
C TRP A 70 -6.62 1.71 12.84
N SER A 71 -7.15 1.85 11.66
CA SER A 71 -7.21 0.74 10.70
C SER A 71 -5.88 0.57 9.96
N HIS A 72 -4.93 0.44 10.55
CA HIS A 72 -3.54 0.15 10.90
C HIS A 72 -2.56 1.25 10.47
N GLN A 73 -1.89 1.89 11.44
CA GLN A 73 -0.91 2.97 11.19
C GLN A 73 0.26 2.52 10.32
N GLY A 74 0.74 1.29 10.48
CA GLY A 74 1.91 0.74 9.79
C GLY A 74 1.66 0.26 8.35
N LEU A 75 0.42 0.26 7.86
CA LEU A 75 0.09 -0.20 6.52
C LEU A 75 -0.15 0.97 5.56
N THR A 76 0.11 0.75 4.26
CA THR A 76 -0.17 1.73 3.20
C THR A 76 -1.65 2.09 3.12
N TYR A 77 -2.51 1.10 3.28
CA TYR A 77 -3.97 1.18 3.38
C TYR A 77 -4.44 0.14 4.40
N GLY A 78 -5.65 0.31 4.91
CA GLY A 78 -6.28 -0.60 5.86
C GLY A 78 -7.73 -0.85 5.48
N GLY A 79 -8.63 -0.74 6.47
CA GLY A 79 -10.05 -0.87 6.27
C GLY A 79 -10.59 -2.28 6.48
N LEU A 80 -11.89 -2.44 6.32
CA LEU A 80 -12.59 -3.70 6.52
C LEU A 80 -12.30 -4.67 5.38
N ILE A 81 -11.93 -5.90 5.73
CA ILE A 81 -11.73 -7.00 4.79
C ILE A 81 -12.93 -7.92 4.92
N THR A 82 -13.65 -8.16 3.82
CA THR A 82 -14.90 -8.93 3.84
C THR A 82 -14.84 -10.16 2.93
N ASN A 83 -15.62 -11.17 3.27
CA ASN A 83 -15.83 -12.29 2.35
C ASN A 83 -16.62 -11.88 1.10
N THR A 84 -16.68 -12.75 0.11
CA THR A 84 -17.34 -12.49 -1.18
C THR A 84 -18.87 -12.40 -1.09
N HIS A 85 -19.49 -12.76 0.05
CA HIS A 85 -20.93 -12.73 0.26
C HIS A 85 -21.39 -11.49 1.06
N ALA A 86 -20.46 -10.65 1.51
CA ALA A 86 -20.77 -9.47 2.27
C ALA A 86 -21.65 -8.51 1.46
N THR A 87 -22.71 -8.00 2.12
CA THR A 87 -23.67 -7.06 1.55
C THR A 87 -23.61 -5.73 2.28
N THR A 88 -23.98 -4.64 1.60
CA THR A 88 -23.98 -3.30 2.18
C THR A 88 -24.82 -3.20 3.46
N ALA A 89 -26.01 -3.82 3.48
CA ALA A 89 -26.86 -3.80 4.67
C ALA A 89 -26.21 -4.50 5.88
N GLU A 90 -25.54 -5.61 5.65
CA GLU A 90 -24.83 -6.36 6.70
C GLU A 90 -23.61 -5.60 7.19
N VAL A 91 -22.86 -4.94 6.29
CA VAL A 91 -21.71 -4.11 6.66
C VAL A 91 -22.15 -2.87 7.45
N CYS A 92 -23.30 -2.25 7.12
CA CYS A 92 -23.90 -1.20 7.95
C CYS A 92 -24.18 -1.68 9.39
N THR A 93 -24.81 -2.86 9.52
CA THR A 93 -25.06 -3.47 10.85
C THR A 93 -23.74 -3.77 11.58
N LEU A 94 -22.72 -4.25 10.85
CA LEU A 94 -21.39 -4.52 11.43
C LEU A 94 -20.78 -3.25 12.04
N PHE A 95 -20.85 -2.11 11.35
CA PHE A 95 -20.29 -0.85 11.87
C PHE A 95 -21.11 -0.27 13.04
N GLU A 96 -22.42 -0.47 13.08
CA GLU A 96 -23.24 -0.15 14.26
C GLU A 96 -22.80 -0.97 15.48
N GLU A 97 -22.69 -2.29 15.32
CA GLU A 97 -22.25 -3.19 16.38
C GLU A 97 -20.77 -2.96 16.76
N LEU A 98 -19.91 -2.60 15.79
CA LEU A 98 -18.52 -2.20 16.05
C LEU A 98 -18.45 -0.94 16.93
N ASN A 99 -19.22 0.10 16.63
CA ASN A 99 -19.22 1.32 17.45
C ASN A 99 -19.64 1.02 18.90
N ALA A 100 -20.69 0.23 19.11
CA ALA A 100 -21.11 -0.19 20.45
C ALA A 100 -19.98 -0.99 21.15
N TYR A 101 -19.35 -1.93 20.45
CA TYR A 101 -18.22 -2.69 20.97
C TYR A 101 -17.05 -1.79 21.38
N LEU A 102 -16.66 -0.85 20.51
CA LEU A 102 -15.55 0.08 20.78
C LEU A 102 -15.86 0.98 21.98
N HIS A 103 -17.09 1.50 22.06
CA HIS A 103 -17.54 2.31 23.19
C HIS A 103 -17.41 1.56 24.51
N ASP A 104 -17.90 0.30 24.58
CA ASP A 104 -17.86 -0.54 25.78
C ASP A 104 -16.42 -0.89 26.20
N HIS A 105 -15.47 -0.88 25.25
CA HIS A 105 -14.04 -1.11 25.49
C HIS A 105 -13.22 0.19 25.70
N GLY A 106 -13.91 1.34 25.85
CA GLY A 106 -13.25 2.60 26.18
C GLY A 106 -12.57 3.31 25.01
N ILE A 107 -12.74 2.84 23.78
CA ILE A 107 -12.23 3.47 22.56
C ILE A 107 -13.16 4.62 22.19
N ARG A 108 -12.62 5.80 21.94
CA ARG A 108 -13.40 7.03 21.75
C ARG A 108 -13.30 7.61 20.35
N HIS A 109 -12.31 7.19 19.59
CA HIS A 109 -12.06 7.72 18.26
C HIS A 109 -11.58 6.62 17.32
N VAL A 110 -11.93 6.74 16.03
CA VAL A 110 -11.45 5.84 14.98
C VAL A 110 -10.83 6.65 13.86
N VAL A 111 -9.67 6.21 13.40
CA VAL A 111 -9.06 6.67 12.14
C VAL A 111 -9.03 5.51 11.16
N TYR A 112 -9.72 5.67 10.05
CA TYR A 112 -9.96 4.64 9.06
C TYR A 112 -9.25 4.95 7.74
N LYS A 113 -8.19 4.21 7.43
CA LYS A 113 -7.46 4.30 6.17
C LYS A 113 -8.15 3.39 5.16
N ALA A 114 -8.96 3.94 4.28
CA ALA A 114 -9.69 3.15 3.30
C ALA A 114 -8.74 2.49 2.29
N MET A 115 -9.06 1.27 1.88
CA MET A 115 -8.36 0.62 0.78
C MET A 115 -8.74 1.32 -0.54
N PRO A 116 -7.78 1.79 -1.35
CA PRO A 116 -8.10 2.33 -2.67
C PRO A 116 -8.72 1.25 -3.57
N TRP A 117 -9.78 1.59 -4.28
CA TRP A 117 -10.58 0.67 -5.07
C TRP A 117 -9.79 -0.17 -6.10
N ILE A 118 -8.65 0.33 -6.57
CA ILE A 118 -7.78 -0.38 -7.53
C ILE A 118 -7.22 -1.70 -6.99
N TYR A 119 -7.11 -1.85 -5.66
CA TYR A 119 -6.60 -3.06 -5.01
C TYR A 119 -7.69 -4.12 -4.79
N GLN A 120 -8.95 -3.73 -4.89
CA GLN A 120 -10.07 -4.63 -4.68
C GLN A 120 -10.21 -5.64 -5.82
N GLN A 121 -10.36 -6.92 -5.48
CA GLN A 121 -10.56 -8.00 -6.46
C GLN A 121 -12.00 -8.01 -7.01
N LEU A 122 -12.96 -7.57 -6.21
CA LEU A 122 -14.35 -7.31 -6.55
C LEU A 122 -14.72 -5.91 -6.00
N PRO A 123 -15.79 -5.23 -6.51
CA PRO A 123 -16.29 -4.02 -5.89
C PRO A 123 -16.58 -4.25 -4.40
N ALA A 124 -15.99 -3.44 -3.54
CA ALA A 124 -15.96 -3.69 -2.09
C ALA A 124 -15.89 -2.38 -1.27
N GLU A 125 -16.72 -1.39 -1.60
CA GLU A 125 -16.80 -0.10 -0.91
C GLU A 125 -18.05 -0.03 0.00
N GLU A 126 -18.57 -1.17 0.45
CA GLU A 126 -19.68 -1.23 1.42
C GLU A 126 -19.29 -0.56 2.74
N ASP A 127 -18.03 -0.63 3.12
CA ASP A 127 -17.47 0.03 4.29
C ASP A 127 -17.54 1.56 4.19
N LEU A 128 -17.21 2.15 3.03
CA LEU A 128 -17.29 3.61 2.83
C LEU A 128 -18.72 4.13 2.99
N TYR A 129 -19.71 3.39 2.46
CA TYR A 129 -21.12 3.72 2.67
C TYR A 129 -21.50 3.59 4.15
N ALA A 130 -21.05 2.50 4.80
CA ALA A 130 -21.39 2.23 6.19
C ALA A 130 -20.80 3.28 7.15
N ILE A 131 -19.53 3.63 7.05
CA ILE A 131 -18.90 4.64 7.92
C ILE A 131 -19.51 6.04 7.70
N PHE A 132 -19.86 6.41 6.46
CA PHE A 132 -20.59 7.65 6.18
C PHE A 132 -21.96 7.66 6.84
N ASN A 133 -22.75 6.60 6.66
CA ASN A 133 -24.15 6.55 7.05
C ASN A 133 -24.37 6.23 8.53
N ARG A 134 -23.52 5.35 9.13
CA ARG A 134 -23.69 4.85 10.49
C ARG A 134 -22.75 5.47 11.51
N CYS A 135 -21.56 5.88 11.07
CA CYS A 135 -20.55 6.43 11.98
C CYS A 135 -20.39 7.95 11.82
N GLN A 136 -21.08 8.59 10.88
CA GLN A 136 -20.94 10.01 10.54
C GLN A 136 -19.48 10.40 10.25
N ALA A 137 -18.73 9.47 9.66
CA ALA A 137 -17.31 9.62 9.39
C ALA A 137 -17.04 10.81 8.44
N ARG A 138 -15.96 11.52 8.71
CA ARG A 138 -15.50 12.67 7.92
C ARG A 138 -14.22 12.35 7.19
N LEU A 139 -14.06 12.90 6.01
CA LEU A 139 -12.81 12.82 5.28
C LEU A 139 -11.74 13.65 6.01
N MET A 140 -10.74 12.95 6.57
CA MET A 140 -9.64 13.54 7.33
C MET A 140 -8.43 13.85 6.44
N VAL A 141 -8.06 12.91 5.55
CA VAL A 141 -6.90 12.99 4.66
C VAL A 141 -7.29 12.51 3.28
N ARG A 142 -6.86 13.21 2.24
CA ARG A 142 -6.93 12.74 0.85
C ARG A 142 -5.55 12.85 0.22
N ASN A 143 -4.95 11.70 -0.04
CA ASN A 143 -3.71 11.62 -0.79
C ASN A 143 -4.01 11.32 -2.26
N VAL A 144 -3.12 11.73 -3.17
CA VAL A 144 -3.25 11.42 -4.59
C VAL A 144 -2.08 10.57 -5.06
N SER A 145 -2.40 9.41 -5.60
CA SER A 145 -1.48 8.53 -6.32
C SER A 145 -1.63 8.67 -7.82
N SER A 146 -0.61 8.24 -8.57
CA SER A 146 -0.66 8.18 -10.03
C SER A 146 -0.68 6.72 -10.47
N THR A 147 -1.79 6.28 -11.07
CA THR A 147 -2.04 4.89 -11.45
C THR A 147 -2.23 4.77 -12.96
N ILE A 148 -1.72 3.69 -13.55
CA ILE A 148 -1.95 3.28 -14.94
C ILE A 148 -2.88 2.08 -14.93
N GLU A 149 -4.00 2.14 -15.66
CA GLU A 149 -4.74 0.96 -16.10
C GLU A 149 -4.07 0.44 -17.38
N GLN A 150 -3.33 -0.68 -17.29
CA GLN A 150 -2.45 -1.12 -18.38
C GLN A 150 -3.18 -1.40 -19.69
N ALA A 151 -4.39 -1.96 -19.62
CA ALA A 151 -5.21 -2.19 -20.82
C ALA A 151 -5.60 -0.91 -21.56
N LYS A 152 -5.50 0.26 -20.89
CA LYS A 152 -5.83 1.59 -21.41
C LYS A 152 -4.66 2.57 -21.21
N ALA A 153 -3.43 2.06 -21.18
CA ALA A 153 -2.24 2.86 -20.90
C ALA A 153 -2.13 4.06 -21.85
N LEU A 154 -1.94 5.23 -21.28
CA LEU A 154 -1.75 6.46 -22.05
C LEU A 154 -0.32 6.52 -22.59
N LYS A 155 -0.17 7.19 -23.72
CA LYS A 155 1.14 7.42 -24.31
C LYS A 155 2.03 8.24 -23.34
N TRP A 156 3.25 7.76 -23.14
CA TRP A 156 4.24 8.48 -22.36
C TRP A 156 4.56 9.84 -22.94
N ARG A 157 4.87 10.81 -22.08
CA ARG A 157 5.43 12.11 -22.54
C ARG A 157 6.78 11.87 -23.22
N ARG A 158 7.07 12.65 -24.27
CA ARG A 158 8.31 12.52 -25.07
C ARG A 158 9.57 12.53 -24.20
N ILE A 159 9.59 13.31 -23.12
CA ILE A 159 10.75 13.38 -22.22
C ILE A 159 11.02 12.01 -21.52
N ARG A 160 9.99 11.25 -21.17
CA ARG A 160 10.18 9.91 -20.57
C ARG A 160 10.67 8.89 -21.59
N GLN A 161 10.14 8.94 -22.83
CA GLN A 161 10.59 8.08 -23.92
C GLN A 161 12.05 8.37 -24.27
N PHE A 162 12.36 9.66 -24.47
CA PHE A 162 13.74 10.09 -24.77
C PHE A 162 14.71 9.73 -23.63
N GLY A 163 14.30 9.94 -22.38
CA GLY A 163 15.11 9.59 -21.21
C GLY A 163 15.47 8.10 -21.18
N ALA A 164 14.50 7.22 -21.37
CA ALA A 164 14.77 5.78 -21.42
C ALA A 164 15.67 5.39 -22.61
N ASP A 165 15.44 5.96 -23.81
CA ASP A 165 16.32 5.72 -24.98
C ASP A 165 17.75 6.18 -24.71
N LYS A 166 17.92 7.35 -24.09
CA LYS A 166 19.23 7.88 -23.70
C LYS A 166 19.92 6.97 -22.70
N ALA A 167 19.22 6.55 -21.65
CA ALA A 167 19.77 5.69 -20.62
C ALA A 167 20.37 4.41 -21.20
N TYR A 168 19.65 3.72 -22.08
CA TYR A 168 20.14 2.52 -22.74
C TYR A 168 21.34 2.80 -23.68
N LYS A 169 21.35 3.94 -24.39
CA LYS A 169 22.49 4.34 -25.23
C LYS A 169 23.75 4.64 -24.42
N GLU A 170 23.60 5.15 -23.21
CA GLU A 170 24.70 5.39 -22.26
C GLU A 170 25.18 4.10 -21.56
N GLY A 171 24.62 2.94 -21.92
CA GLY A 171 25.04 1.64 -21.39
C GLY A 171 24.40 1.26 -20.07
N ILE A 172 23.29 1.92 -19.67
CA ILE A 172 22.54 1.50 -18.48
C ILE A 172 21.83 0.17 -18.78
N SER A 173 22.05 -0.82 -17.91
CA SER A 173 21.32 -2.08 -17.88
C SER A 173 20.28 -2.05 -16.77
N VAL A 174 19.12 -2.69 -17.00
CA VAL A 174 18.04 -2.82 -16.00
C VAL A 174 17.67 -4.28 -15.83
N ALA A 175 17.62 -4.73 -14.58
CA ALA A 175 17.23 -6.09 -14.23
C ALA A 175 16.44 -6.13 -12.93
N CYS A 176 15.59 -7.15 -12.78
CA CYS A 176 15.11 -7.59 -11.49
C CYS A 176 16.27 -8.31 -10.79
N ASP A 177 16.70 -7.80 -9.64
CA ASP A 177 17.84 -8.35 -8.89
C ASP A 177 17.62 -8.20 -7.39
N ASP A 178 17.03 -9.23 -6.82
CA ASP A 178 16.71 -9.28 -5.39
C ASP A 178 17.96 -9.48 -4.49
N ASN A 179 19.16 -9.64 -5.06
CA ASN A 179 20.42 -9.65 -4.31
C ASN A 179 20.98 -8.23 -4.09
N ALA A 180 20.45 -7.22 -4.79
CA ALA A 180 20.96 -5.85 -4.77
C ALA A 180 20.32 -4.94 -3.71
N TYR A 181 19.59 -5.50 -2.73
CA TYR A 181 18.91 -4.68 -1.70
C TYR A 181 19.90 -3.78 -0.93
N ALA A 182 21.08 -4.26 -0.57
CA ALA A 182 22.07 -3.46 0.16
C ALA A 182 22.52 -2.24 -0.64
N ASP A 183 22.86 -2.45 -1.92
CA ASP A 183 23.30 -1.38 -2.82
C ASP A 183 22.19 -0.35 -3.06
N PHE A 184 20.96 -0.83 -3.33
CA PHE A 184 19.82 0.06 -3.54
C PHE A 184 19.43 0.81 -2.25
N TRP A 185 19.50 0.17 -1.07
CA TRP A 185 19.19 0.85 0.20
C TRP A 185 20.17 1.98 0.51
N GLN A 186 21.43 1.84 0.11
CA GLN A 186 22.40 2.94 0.19
C GLN A 186 21.93 4.12 -0.70
N VAL A 187 21.61 3.86 -1.98
CA VAL A 187 21.12 4.88 -2.92
C VAL A 187 19.84 5.55 -2.39
N LEU A 188 18.89 4.77 -1.87
CA LEU A 188 17.63 5.27 -1.32
C LEU A 188 17.86 6.15 -0.10
N THR A 189 18.67 5.68 0.86
CA THR A 189 18.95 6.39 2.11
C THR A 189 19.68 7.71 1.85
N GLU A 190 20.71 7.71 1.03
CA GLU A 190 21.44 8.93 0.64
C GLU A 190 20.52 9.94 -0.04
N ASN A 191 19.68 9.51 -0.98
CA ASN A 191 18.76 10.40 -1.67
C ASN A 191 17.69 10.99 -0.74
N LEU A 192 17.09 10.18 0.15
CA LEU A 192 16.10 10.64 1.11
C LEU A 192 16.70 11.61 2.13
N GLN A 193 17.89 11.32 2.63
CA GLN A 193 18.60 12.20 3.57
C GLN A 193 18.93 13.56 2.93
N HIS A 194 19.43 13.54 1.68
CA HIS A 194 19.83 14.77 0.98
C HIS A 194 18.62 15.62 0.56
N THR A 195 17.54 14.98 0.09
CA THR A 195 16.42 15.69 -0.54
C THR A 195 15.32 16.05 0.45
N TYR A 196 15.06 15.17 1.43
CA TYR A 196 13.89 15.28 2.33
C TYR A 196 14.25 15.27 3.81
N HIS A 197 15.54 15.16 4.17
CA HIS A 197 16.02 15.04 5.57
C HIS A 197 15.34 13.91 6.35
N THR A 198 15.01 12.81 5.68
CA THR A 198 14.31 11.66 6.24
C THR A 198 15.02 10.34 5.89
N ARG A 199 14.49 9.24 6.41
CA ARG A 199 14.98 7.87 6.16
C ARG A 199 13.87 7.02 5.53
N PRO A 200 14.22 5.89 4.88
CA PRO A 200 13.22 4.90 4.46
C PRO A 200 12.37 4.44 5.65
N VAL A 201 11.09 4.16 5.41
CA VAL A 201 10.18 3.62 6.44
C VAL A 201 10.66 2.25 6.92
N HIS A 202 11.13 1.40 6.01
CA HIS A 202 11.74 0.13 6.34
C HIS A 202 13.25 0.27 6.43
N THR A 203 13.86 -0.39 7.40
CA THR A 203 15.31 -0.64 7.40
C THR A 203 15.68 -1.68 6.35
N LEU A 204 16.97 -1.79 6.01
CA LEU A 204 17.44 -2.86 5.12
C LEU A 204 17.10 -4.26 5.68
N ALA A 205 17.23 -4.45 6.99
CA ALA A 205 16.91 -5.72 7.64
C ALA A 205 15.41 -6.06 7.50
N GLU A 206 14.53 -5.09 7.72
CA GLU A 206 13.08 -5.28 7.60
C GLU A 206 12.67 -5.60 6.16
N ILE A 207 13.14 -4.85 5.16
CA ILE A 207 12.76 -5.14 3.77
C ILE A 207 13.33 -6.49 3.30
N SER A 208 14.50 -6.88 3.77
CA SER A 208 15.08 -8.20 3.46
C SER A 208 14.28 -9.33 4.11
N LEU A 209 13.82 -9.12 5.35
CA LEU A 209 12.93 -10.06 6.04
C LEU A 209 11.60 -10.22 5.29
N LEU A 210 10.99 -9.10 4.91
CA LEU A 210 9.71 -9.07 4.19
C LEU A 210 9.84 -9.71 2.80
N HIS A 211 10.92 -9.39 2.05
CA HIS A 211 11.18 -10.06 0.78
C HIS A 211 11.37 -11.59 0.97
N GLY A 212 12.08 -12.01 2.02
CA GLY A 212 12.26 -13.43 2.34
C GLY A 212 10.94 -14.17 2.61
N ALA A 213 9.98 -13.48 3.25
CA ALA A 213 8.64 -14.02 3.50
C ALA A 213 7.71 -13.96 2.28
N PHE A 214 7.87 -12.95 1.42
CA PHE A 214 7.02 -12.68 0.27
C PHE A 214 7.84 -12.46 -1.03
N PRO A 215 8.63 -13.47 -1.47
CA PRO A 215 9.57 -13.29 -2.58
C PRO A 215 8.90 -12.99 -3.93
N ASP A 216 7.66 -13.44 -4.12
CA ASP A 216 6.88 -13.18 -5.34
C ASP A 216 6.16 -11.82 -5.30
N ASN A 217 5.94 -11.28 -4.10
CA ASN A 217 5.19 -10.04 -3.91
C ASN A 217 6.10 -8.81 -3.72
N ILE A 218 7.35 -8.98 -3.32
CA ILE A 218 8.28 -7.88 -3.06
C ILE A 218 9.51 -8.07 -3.95
N ARG A 219 9.63 -7.26 -5.00
CA ARG A 219 10.68 -7.41 -6.00
C ARG A 219 11.48 -6.13 -6.18
N LEU A 220 12.79 -6.27 -6.34
CA LEU A 220 13.69 -5.14 -6.58
C LEU A 220 14.14 -5.09 -8.04
N TYR A 221 13.92 -3.94 -8.68
CA TYR A 221 14.50 -3.61 -9.98
C TYR A 221 15.61 -2.58 -9.80
N VAL A 222 16.77 -2.84 -10.40
CA VAL A 222 17.92 -1.92 -10.35
C VAL A 222 18.38 -1.53 -11.75
N ALA A 223 18.85 -0.30 -11.87
CA ALA A 223 19.59 0.20 -13.01
C ALA A 223 21.09 0.25 -12.66
N ARG A 224 21.92 -0.33 -13.51
CA ARG A 224 23.37 -0.34 -13.35
C ARG A 224 24.07 0.37 -14.48
N LEU A 225 25.16 1.05 -14.13
CA LEU A 225 26.16 1.55 -15.06
C LEU A 225 27.52 1.01 -14.59
N ASN A 226 28.26 0.29 -15.47
CA ASN A 226 29.54 -0.35 -15.12
C ASN A 226 29.44 -1.17 -13.82
N ASP A 227 28.42 -2.04 -13.72
CA ASP A 227 28.10 -2.89 -12.58
C ASP A 227 27.66 -2.18 -11.29
N LYS A 228 27.76 -0.85 -11.24
CA LYS A 228 27.32 -0.05 -10.08
C LYS A 228 25.81 0.24 -10.15
N VAL A 229 25.09 0.01 -9.05
CA VAL A 229 23.70 0.42 -8.91
C VAL A 229 23.61 1.95 -8.83
N ILE A 230 22.91 2.56 -9.79
CA ILE A 230 22.71 4.01 -9.88
C ILE A 230 21.25 4.42 -9.70
N GLY A 231 20.34 3.47 -9.60
CA GLY A 231 18.91 3.68 -9.32
C GLY A 231 18.16 2.38 -9.17
N GLY A 232 16.96 2.44 -8.63
CA GLY A 232 16.13 1.27 -8.44
C GLY A 232 14.69 1.61 -8.03
N THR A 233 13.87 0.57 -8.00
CA THR A 233 12.50 0.58 -7.46
C THR A 233 12.19 -0.74 -6.79
N VAL A 234 11.61 -0.68 -5.58
CA VAL A 234 10.99 -1.85 -4.96
C VAL A 234 9.51 -1.87 -5.33
N LEU A 235 9.07 -2.98 -5.88
CA LEU A 235 7.68 -3.21 -6.26
C LEU A 235 6.99 -4.10 -5.23
N PHE A 236 5.77 -3.70 -4.84
CA PHE A 236 4.84 -4.52 -4.06
C PHE A 236 3.76 -5.03 -5.01
N ILE A 237 3.67 -6.35 -5.19
CA ILE A 237 2.82 -7.00 -6.18
C ILE A 237 1.63 -7.62 -5.48
N THR A 238 0.44 -7.16 -5.81
CA THR A 238 -0.85 -7.67 -5.33
C THR A 238 -1.63 -8.29 -6.50
N PRO A 239 -2.77 -8.98 -6.26
CA PRO A 239 -3.55 -9.57 -7.35
C PRO A 239 -3.99 -8.59 -8.43
N GLN A 240 -4.20 -7.31 -8.11
CA GLN A 240 -4.69 -6.29 -9.03
C GLN A 240 -3.65 -5.22 -9.37
N VAL A 241 -2.70 -4.94 -8.49
CA VAL A 241 -1.83 -3.77 -8.57
C VAL A 241 -0.37 -4.15 -8.40
N VAL A 242 0.47 -3.65 -9.28
CA VAL A 242 1.92 -3.55 -9.06
C VAL A 242 2.21 -2.14 -8.56
N HIS A 243 2.62 -2.02 -7.30
CA HIS A 243 2.85 -0.74 -6.62
C HIS A 243 4.34 -0.44 -6.46
N ALA A 244 4.77 0.74 -6.87
CA ALA A 244 6.13 1.21 -6.66
C ALA A 244 6.30 1.77 -5.23
N GLN A 245 6.69 0.90 -4.30
CA GLN A 245 6.86 1.24 -2.88
C GLN A 245 8.03 2.20 -2.65
N TYR A 246 9.15 1.99 -3.35
CA TYR A 246 10.32 2.86 -3.31
C TYR A 246 10.83 3.12 -4.72
N ILE A 247 11.18 4.38 -4.99
CA ILE A 247 11.80 4.81 -6.25
C ILE A 247 12.95 5.74 -5.90
N SER A 248 14.17 5.43 -6.30
CA SER A 248 15.31 6.28 -6.03
C SER A 248 16.41 6.14 -7.08
N ALA A 249 17.21 7.19 -7.22
CA ALA A 249 18.42 7.17 -8.04
C ALA A 249 19.47 8.12 -7.46
N THR A 250 20.74 7.80 -7.72
CA THR A 250 21.87 8.68 -7.46
C THR A 250 21.79 9.95 -8.32
N PRO A 251 22.54 11.02 -8.03
CA PRO A 251 22.63 12.20 -8.90
C PRO A 251 23.02 11.82 -10.35
N GLU A 252 23.98 10.89 -10.51
CA GLU A 252 24.38 10.34 -11.81
C GLU A 252 23.22 9.60 -12.49
N GLY A 253 22.50 8.71 -11.76
CA GLY A 253 21.36 8.00 -12.27
C GLY A 253 20.20 8.91 -12.69
N LYS A 254 19.96 10.00 -11.94
CA LYS A 254 18.98 11.04 -12.33
C LYS A 254 19.38 11.73 -13.63
N HIS A 255 20.68 12.12 -13.78
CA HIS A 255 21.20 12.77 -14.99
C HIS A 255 21.13 11.85 -16.21
N LEU A 256 21.37 10.57 -16.02
CA LEU A 256 21.36 9.54 -17.07
C LEU A 256 19.98 8.89 -17.27
N HIS A 257 18.94 9.39 -16.62
CA HIS A 257 17.57 8.90 -16.75
C HIS A 257 17.35 7.42 -16.36
N ALA A 258 18.07 6.94 -15.35
CA ALA A 258 17.98 5.55 -14.87
C ALA A 258 16.53 5.13 -14.52
N ILE A 259 15.74 6.04 -13.91
CA ILE A 259 14.34 5.77 -13.56
C ILE A 259 13.46 5.60 -14.81
N ASP A 260 13.73 6.35 -15.88
CA ASP A 260 12.98 6.19 -17.14
C ASP A 260 13.25 4.82 -17.77
N ALA A 261 14.50 4.34 -17.70
CA ALA A 261 14.88 3.00 -18.18
C ALA A 261 14.24 1.90 -17.32
N ILE A 262 14.23 2.05 -15.97
CA ILE A 262 13.59 1.09 -15.07
C ILE A 262 12.11 0.96 -15.42
N PHE A 263 11.37 2.07 -15.51
CA PHE A 263 9.95 2.01 -15.81
C PHE A 263 9.64 1.57 -17.25
N ARG A 264 10.57 1.74 -18.20
CA ARG A 264 10.44 1.07 -19.50
C ARG A 264 10.43 -0.44 -19.33
N LYS A 265 11.42 -1.01 -18.66
CA LYS A 265 11.50 -2.45 -18.41
C LYS A 265 10.26 -2.95 -17.67
N VAL A 266 9.88 -2.28 -16.58
CA VAL A 266 8.76 -2.68 -15.71
C VAL A 266 7.42 -2.59 -16.45
N LEU A 267 7.11 -1.44 -17.07
CA LEU A 267 5.77 -1.16 -17.60
C LEU A 267 5.51 -1.72 -19.00
N THR A 268 6.56 -1.89 -19.82
CA THR A 268 6.37 -2.30 -21.21
C THR A 268 6.82 -3.74 -21.50
N GLU A 269 7.50 -4.37 -20.52
CA GLU A 269 7.97 -5.74 -20.66
C GLU A 269 7.41 -6.63 -19.53
N ASP A 270 7.91 -6.49 -18.29
CA ASP A 270 7.71 -7.46 -17.23
C ASP A 270 6.28 -7.42 -16.62
N TYR A 271 5.67 -6.23 -16.49
CA TYR A 271 4.33 -6.04 -15.94
C TYR A 271 3.36 -5.36 -16.92
N ARG A 272 3.59 -5.49 -18.22
CA ARG A 272 2.72 -4.94 -19.26
C ARG A 272 1.28 -5.46 -19.20
N ASP A 273 1.09 -6.65 -18.64
CA ASP A 273 -0.19 -7.34 -18.56
C ASP A 273 -0.82 -7.25 -17.15
N CYS A 274 -0.20 -6.53 -16.19
CA CYS A 274 -0.84 -6.28 -14.90
C CYS A 274 -2.09 -5.39 -15.09
N ARG A 275 -3.07 -5.51 -14.20
CA ARG A 275 -4.29 -4.70 -14.34
C ARG A 275 -4.00 -3.23 -14.07
N TYR A 276 -3.36 -2.94 -12.95
CA TYR A 276 -2.97 -1.58 -12.56
C TYR A 276 -1.49 -1.53 -12.19
N PHE A 277 -0.84 -0.45 -12.59
CA PHE A 277 0.46 -0.06 -12.04
C PHE A 277 0.29 1.24 -11.28
N ASP A 278 0.69 1.26 -10.01
CA ASP A 278 0.55 2.43 -9.15
C ASP A 278 1.90 2.96 -8.68
N PHE A 279 2.17 4.23 -8.94
CA PHE A 279 3.42 4.90 -8.57
C PHE A 279 3.46 5.39 -7.11
N GLY A 280 2.38 5.22 -6.35
CA GLY A 280 2.25 5.76 -5.02
C GLY A 280 1.94 7.26 -4.99
N ILE A 281 1.72 7.77 -3.77
CA ILE A 281 1.27 9.13 -3.52
C ILE A 281 2.30 10.18 -3.93
N SER A 282 1.82 11.39 -4.26
CA SER A 282 2.64 12.54 -4.70
C SER A 282 2.28 13.81 -3.93
N ASN A 283 2.00 13.68 -2.65
CA ASN A 283 1.63 14.78 -1.78
C ASN A 283 2.26 14.61 -0.39
N GLU A 284 2.27 15.68 0.36
CA GLU A 284 2.83 15.83 1.70
C GLU A 284 1.76 16.46 2.62
N ASP A 285 2.08 16.65 3.89
CA ASP A 285 1.20 17.29 4.87
C ASP A 285 -0.25 16.76 4.83
N ARG A 286 -0.39 15.45 4.97
CA ARG A 286 -1.71 14.77 4.99
C ARG A 286 -2.59 15.15 3.79
N GLY A 287 -1.99 15.23 2.61
CA GLY A 287 -2.70 15.52 1.37
C GLY A 287 -2.87 17.02 1.05
N ARG A 288 -2.44 17.93 1.92
CA ARG A 288 -2.63 19.37 1.75
C ARG A 288 -1.61 20.02 0.81
N TYR A 289 -0.44 19.44 0.67
CA TYR A 289 0.59 19.92 -0.23
C TYR A 289 0.83 18.93 -1.37
N LEU A 290 0.57 19.37 -2.61
CA LEU A 290 0.84 18.60 -3.82
C LEU A 290 2.30 18.82 -4.25
N ASN A 291 3.08 17.76 -4.34
CA ASN A 291 4.40 17.79 -4.93
C ASN A 291 4.27 17.73 -6.47
N GLU A 292 4.14 18.91 -7.09
CA GLU A 292 3.89 19.05 -8.54
C GLU A 292 5.00 18.44 -9.40
N GLY A 293 6.25 18.49 -8.94
CA GLY A 293 7.37 17.86 -9.65
C GLY A 293 7.27 16.35 -9.70
N LEU A 294 6.91 15.75 -8.54
CA LEU A 294 6.76 14.30 -8.41
C LEU A 294 5.55 13.78 -9.19
N ILE A 295 4.39 14.43 -9.08
CA ILE A 295 3.20 13.99 -9.83
C ILE A 295 3.40 14.20 -11.34
N TYR A 296 4.05 15.29 -11.78
CA TYR A 296 4.39 15.51 -13.18
C TYR A 296 5.27 14.38 -13.76
N GLN A 297 6.22 13.90 -12.97
CA GLN A 297 7.08 12.78 -13.37
C GLN A 297 6.24 11.50 -13.58
N LYS A 298 5.41 11.14 -12.60
CA LYS A 298 4.57 9.93 -12.62
C LYS A 298 3.52 9.98 -13.74
N GLU A 299 2.85 11.10 -13.90
CA GLU A 299 1.91 11.34 -15.02
C GLU A 299 2.60 11.31 -16.38
N GLY A 300 3.90 11.62 -16.42
CA GLY A 300 4.72 11.52 -17.63
C GLY A 300 4.82 10.09 -18.19
N PHE A 301 4.67 9.07 -17.34
CA PHE A 301 4.57 7.66 -17.72
C PHE A 301 3.14 7.22 -18.06
N GLY A 302 2.17 8.13 -18.03
CA GLY A 302 0.77 7.83 -18.33
C GLY A 302 -0.13 7.67 -17.10
N GLY A 303 0.42 7.82 -15.88
CA GLY A 303 -0.36 7.74 -14.65
C GLY A 303 -1.46 8.78 -14.56
N ARG A 304 -2.57 8.44 -13.90
CA ARG A 304 -3.69 9.33 -13.58
C ARG A 304 -4.12 9.12 -12.14
N ALA A 305 -4.82 10.11 -11.60
CA ALA A 305 -5.13 10.22 -10.19
C ALA A 305 -6.02 9.07 -9.65
N VAL A 306 -5.58 8.47 -8.55
CA VAL A 306 -6.39 7.64 -7.66
C VAL A 306 -6.22 8.20 -6.24
N CYS A 307 -7.33 8.41 -5.52
CA CYS A 307 -7.28 8.93 -4.17
C CYS A 307 -7.06 7.83 -3.14
N TYR A 308 -6.26 8.14 -2.13
CA TYR A 308 -6.04 7.33 -0.94
C TYR A 308 -6.59 8.13 0.24
N ASP A 309 -7.78 7.75 0.70
CA ASP A 309 -8.56 8.52 1.66
C ASP A 309 -8.45 7.95 3.06
N TRP A 310 -8.40 8.84 4.06
CA TRP A 310 -8.56 8.50 5.45
C TRP A 310 -9.78 9.22 5.99
N TYR A 311 -10.56 8.50 6.77
CA TYR A 311 -11.73 9.00 7.44
C TYR A 311 -11.53 8.94 8.95
N ASP A 312 -12.27 9.77 9.68
CA ASP A 312 -12.29 9.71 11.13
C ASP A 312 -13.70 9.92 11.67
N TRP A 313 -13.95 9.40 12.86
CA TRP A 313 -15.18 9.65 13.60
C TRP A 313 -15.01 9.42 15.10
N ASN A 314 -15.89 10.06 15.89
CA ASN A 314 -16.01 9.79 17.32
C ASN A 314 -16.94 8.59 17.53
N VAL A 315 -16.53 7.71 18.43
CA VAL A 315 -17.35 6.56 18.85
C VAL A 315 -18.39 7.10 19.83
N GLU A 316 -19.65 7.11 19.38
CA GLU A 316 -20.80 7.48 20.21
C GLU A 316 -21.38 6.24 20.88
N GLY A 317 -21.80 6.37 22.16
CA GLY A 317 -22.44 5.30 22.93
C GLY A 317 -23.95 5.24 22.71
#